data_b0527da4d1f9201dffe4ed87670a4daa
#
_entry.id   b0527da4d1f9201dffe4ed87670a4daa
#
_cell.length_a   1.000
_cell.length_b   1.000
_cell.length_c   1.000
_cell.angle_alpha   90.00
_cell.angle_beta   90.00
_cell.angle_gamma   90.00
#
_symmetry.space_group_name_H-M   'P 1'
#
loop_
_entity.id
_entity.type
_entity.pdbx_description
1 polymer ?
#
loop_
_entity_poly.entity_id
_entity_poly.type
_entity_poly.pdbx_seq_one_letter_code
_entity_poly.pdbx_strand_id
1 'polypeptide(L)'
;MASNEAARLSGPVAPSPRRQVFAGYRFLSPHQAAVLYAATRQLISGAEWGTPQLVVAYVDRLLSIFDAKPFALRVRAADLRDQYSDGIALLDELADGDFTALARLRQSLVLSHTRVMPFVGLLFDHVVEAIATPPATLRCGALDRYHETG
;
A
#
# COMPACT_ATOMS: atom_id res chain seq x y z
N MET A 1 -13.55 -21.24 -34.83
CA MET A 1 -14.09 -20.07 -34.10
C MET A 1 -13.76 -20.06 -32.64
N ALA A 2 -13.84 -21.17 -31.93
CA ALA A 2 -13.43 -21.25 -30.54
C ALA A 2 -11.94 -20.95 -30.31
N SER A 3 -11.08 -21.28 -31.27
CA SER A 3 -9.64 -21.00 -31.20
C SER A 3 -9.28 -19.52 -31.30
N ASN A 4 -10.12 -18.71 -31.93
CA ASN A 4 -9.89 -17.26 -32.03
C ASN A 4 -10.23 -16.53 -30.73
N GLU A 5 -11.20 -17.01 -30.01
CA GLU A 5 -11.53 -16.46 -28.69
C GLU A 5 -10.46 -16.80 -27.65
N ALA A 6 -9.97 -18.04 -27.67
CA ALA A 6 -8.86 -18.43 -26.79
C ALA A 6 -7.58 -17.64 -27.09
N ALA A 7 -7.29 -17.35 -28.37
CA ALA A 7 -6.15 -16.53 -28.77
C ALA A 7 -6.31 -15.07 -28.33
N ARG A 8 -7.52 -14.53 -28.29
CA ARG A 8 -7.80 -13.20 -27.77
C ARG A 8 -7.62 -13.11 -26.27
N LEU A 9 -7.98 -14.17 -25.55
CA LEU A 9 -7.82 -14.23 -24.09
C LEU A 9 -6.38 -14.47 -23.66
N SER A 10 -5.57 -15.11 -24.51
CA SER A 10 -4.16 -15.39 -24.24
C SER A 10 -3.20 -14.39 -24.88
N GLY A 11 -3.68 -13.42 -25.69
CA GLY A 11 -2.87 -12.35 -26.26
C GLY A 11 -2.39 -11.34 -25.22
N PRO A 12 -1.52 -10.38 -25.63
CA PRO A 12 -1.07 -9.33 -24.72
C PRO A 12 -2.28 -8.52 -24.24
N VAL A 13 -2.80 -8.92 -23.10
CA VAL A 13 -3.94 -8.28 -22.48
C VAL A 13 -3.45 -7.00 -21.84
N ALA A 14 -4.16 -5.89 -22.06
CA ALA A 14 -3.94 -4.68 -21.31
C ALA A 14 -3.93 -5.03 -19.81
N PRO A 15 -3.01 -4.46 -19.01
CA PRO A 15 -2.99 -4.73 -17.59
C PRO A 15 -4.38 -4.47 -17.00
N SER A 16 -4.79 -5.34 -16.07
CA SER A 16 -6.09 -5.19 -15.43
C SER A 16 -6.22 -3.77 -14.86
N PRO A 17 -7.45 -3.20 -14.78
CA PRO A 17 -7.65 -1.88 -14.18
C PRO A 17 -6.99 -1.75 -12.80
N ARG A 18 -6.93 -2.84 -12.02
CA ARG A 18 -6.24 -2.87 -10.74
C ARG A 18 -4.75 -2.60 -10.86
N ARG A 19 -4.07 -3.18 -11.85
CA ARG A 19 -2.65 -2.95 -12.09
C ARG A 19 -2.37 -1.50 -12.49
N GLN A 20 -3.24 -0.89 -13.26
CA GLN A 20 -3.09 0.51 -13.66
C GLN A 20 -3.22 1.46 -12.48
N VAL A 21 -4.17 1.18 -11.57
CA VAL A 21 -4.38 1.99 -10.36
C VAL A 21 -3.18 1.94 -9.42
N PHE A 22 -2.49 0.81 -9.36
CA PHE A 22 -1.36 0.62 -8.45
C PHE A 22 0.00 0.76 -9.14
N ALA A 23 0.04 1.15 -10.40
CA ALA A 23 1.27 1.48 -11.09
C ALA A 23 1.73 2.91 -10.75
N GLY A 24 3.03 3.15 -10.78
CA GLY A 24 3.58 4.48 -10.62
C GLY A 24 3.98 4.87 -9.20
N TYR A 25 3.94 3.97 -8.25
CA TYR A 25 4.50 4.19 -6.92
C TYR A 25 6.04 4.14 -6.99
N ARG A 26 6.69 4.91 -6.13
CA ARG A 26 8.15 5.01 -6.12
C ARG A 26 8.82 3.83 -5.44
N PHE A 27 8.26 3.38 -4.33
CA PHE A 27 8.82 2.28 -3.55
C PHE A 27 8.01 0.99 -3.72
N LEU A 28 6.70 1.08 -3.58
CA LEU A 28 5.82 -0.07 -3.61
C LEU A 28 5.70 -0.65 -5.01
N SER A 29 5.87 -1.97 -5.13
CA SER A 29 5.48 -2.68 -6.34
C SER A 29 3.95 -2.64 -6.51
N PRO A 30 3.42 -2.87 -7.72
CA PRO A 30 1.97 -2.95 -7.91
C PRO A 30 1.31 -3.98 -7.00
N HIS A 31 1.94 -5.13 -6.77
CA HIS A 31 1.42 -6.15 -5.88
C HIS A 31 1.41 -5.68 -4.42
N GLN A 32 2.51 -5.09 -3.96
CA GLN A 32 2.59 -4.55 -2.60
C GLN A 32 1.53 -3.48 -2.35
N ALA A 33 1.35 -2.58 -3.32
CA ALA A 33 0.31 -1.55 -3.24
C ALA A 33 -1.10 -2.16 -3.18
N ALA A 34 -1.36 -3.21 -3.95
CA ALA A 34 -2.63 -3.91 -3.93
C ALA A 34 -2.89 -4.61 -2.58
N VAL A 35 -1.86 -5.21 -1.98
CA VAL A 35 -1.97 -5.82 -0.65
C VAL A 35 -2.29 -4.77 0.40
N LEU A 36 -1.57 -3.65 0.40
CA LEU A 36 -1.85 -2.54 1.32
C LEU A 36 -3.24 -1.95 1.13
N TYR A 37 -3.68 -1.80 -0.11
CA TYR A 37 -5.03 -1.34 -0.42
C TYR A 37 -6.08 -2.26 0.20
N ALA A 38 -5.93 -3.57 -0.01
CA ALA A 38 -6.86 -4.56 0.53
C ALA A 38 -6.87 -4.57 2.06
N ALA A 39 -5.69 -4.53 2.69
CA ALA A 39 -5.57 -4.48 4.14
C ALA A 39 -6.19 -3.19 4.71
N THR A 40 -5.86 -2.06 4.12
CA THR A 40 -6.41 -0.76 4.54
C THR A 40 -7.92 -0.73 4.42
N ARG A 41 -8.46 -1.26 3.33
CA ARG A 41 -9.91 -1.36 3.13
C ARG A 41 -10.60 -2.14 4.24
N GLN A 42 -9.96 -3.16 4.79
CA GLN A 42 -10.51 -3.89 5.93
C GLN A 42 -10.47 -3.06 7.21
N LEU A 43 -9.40 -2.30 7.42
CA LEU A 43 -9.25 -1.48 8.63
C LEU A 43 -10.21 -0.30 8.67
N ILE A 44 -10.56 0.27 7.53
CA ILE A 44 -11.45 1.44 7.45
C ILE A 44 -12.83 1.12 6.88
N SER A 45 -13.22 -0.15 6.88
CA SER A 45 -14.52 -0.55 6.35
C SER A 45 -15.65 0.12 7.13
N GLY A 46 -16.58 0.76 6.42
CA GLY A 46 -17.68 1.49 7.02
C GLY A 46 -17.37 2.93 7.39
N ALA A 47 -16.14 3.39 7.22
CA ALA A 47 -15.77 4.78 7.44
C ALA A 47 -15.95 5.59 6.14
N GLU A 48 -16.64 6.72 6.23
CA GLU A 48 -16.80 7.64 5.09
C GLU A 48 -15.57 8.52 4.86
N TRP A 49 -14.59 8.42 5.71
CA TRP A 49 -13.48 9.36 5.80
C TRP A 49 -12.20 8.71 5.29
N GLY A 50 -11.86 9.03 4.10
CA GLY A 50 -10.62 8.57 3.48
C GLY A 50 -10.84 7.39 2.55
N THR A 51 -9.98 7.29 1.57
CA THR A 51 -9.96 6.18 0.63
C THR A 51 -8.71 5.35 0.87
N PRO A 52 -8.76 4.03 0.74
CA PRO A 52 -7.56 3.19 0.83
C PRO A 52 -6.45 3.64 -0.11
N GLN A 53 -6.79 4.20 -1.27
CA GLN A 53 -5.80 4.75 -2.21
C GLN A 53 -5.00 5.91 -1.62
N LEU A 54 -5.65 6.79 -0.86
CA LEU A 54 -4.99 7.90 -0.16
C LEU A 54 -3.94 7.37 0.82
N VAL A 55 -4.30 6.34 1.57
CA VAL A 55 -3.40 5.73 2.55
C VAL A 55 -2.20 5.08 1.85
N VAL A 56 -2.43 4.33 0.78
CA VAL A 56 -1.35 3.67 0.03
C VAL A 56 -0.39 4.72 -0.54
N ALA A 57 -0.92 5.81 -1.10
CA ALA A 57 -0.10 6.91 -1.62
C ALA A 57 0.71 7.58 -0.51
N TYR A 58 0.12 7.79 0.65
CA TYR A 58 0.79 8.36 1.82
C TYR A 58 1.94 7.48 2.29
N VAL A 59 1.69 6.17 2.43
CA VAL A 59 2.71 5.20 2.83
C VAL A 59 3.85 5.16 1.81
N ASP A 60 3.53 5.11 0.52
CA ASP A 60 4.56 5.09 -0.52
C ASP A 60 5.46 6.32 -0.44
N ARG A 61 4.91 7.49 -0.14
CA ARG A 61 5.72 8.71 0.06
C ARG A 61 6.63 8.61 1.26
N LEU A 62 6.14 8.10 2.39
CA LEU A 62 6.99 7.88 3.56
C LEU A 62 8.15 6.94 3.25
N LEU A 63 7.87 5.86 2.52
CA LEU A 63 8.86 4.85 2.16
C LEU A 63 9.83 5.34 1.08
N SER A 64 9.48 6.40 0.36
CA SER A 64 10.28 6.94 -0.74
C SER A 64 11.29 8.01 -0.28
N ILE A 65 11.44 8.24 1.00
CA ILE A 65 12.40 9.20 1.54
C ILE A 65 13.79 8.57 1.56
N PHE A 66 14.52 8.74 0.45
CA PHE A 66 15.88 8.19 0.33
C PHE A 66 16.97 9.21 0.69
N ASP A 67 16.71 10.50 0.45
CA ASP A 67 17.70 11.57 0.50
C ASP A 67 17.39 12.66 1.52
N ALA A 68 16.57 12.35 2.52
CA ALA A 68 16.26 13.34 3.56
C ALA A 68 17.52 13.78 4.30
N LYS A 69 17.71 15.10 4.44
CA LYS A 69 18.92 15.66 5.03
C LYS A 69 19.13 15.35 6.50
N PRO A 70 18.16 15.32 7.40
CA PRO A 70 18.41 14.74 8.70
C PRO A 70 18.64 13.24 8.55
N PHE A 71 19.84 12.80 8.88
CA PHE A 71 20.22 11.39 8.82
C PHE A 71 19.21 10.49 9.55
N ALA A 72 18.69 10.98 10.67
CA ALA A 72 17.68 10.26 11.45
C ALA A 72 16.41 9.94 10.63
N LEU A 73 15.98 10.82 9.73
CA LEU A 73 14.82 10.57 8.86
C LEU A 73 15.11 9.47 7.84
N ARG A 74 16.33 9.43 7.31
CA ARG A 74 16.73 8.36 6.37
C ARG A 74 16.77 7.01 7.06
N VAL A 75 17.30 6.95 8.27
CA VAL A 75 17.33 5.71 9.06
C VAL A 75 15.91 5.24 9.37
N ARG A 76 15.05 6.14 9.79
CA ARG A 76 13.65 5.83 10.07
C ARG A 76 12.92 5.34 8.82
N ALA A 77 13.14 5.97 7.68
CA ALA A 77 12.53 5.55 6.41
C ALA A 77 13.03 4.16 5.99
N ALA A 78 14.31 3.88 6.15
CA ALA A 78 14.87 2.55 5.85
C ALA A 78 14.23 1.47 6.73
N ASP A 79 14.10 1.74 8.02
CA ASP A 79 13.45 0.83 8.98
C ASP A 79 11.99 0.59 8.62
N LEU A 80 11.25 1.65 8.25
CA LEU A 80 9.86 1.52 7.80
C LEU A 80 9.75 0.69 6.52
N ARG A 81 10.67 0.85 5.58
CA ARG A 81 10.68 0.03 4.35
C ARG A 81 10.78 -1.46 4.67
N ASP A 82 11.68 -1.82 5.58
CA ASP A 82 11.83 -3.21 6.02
C ASP A 82 10.56 -3.71 6.70
N GLN A 83 9.98 -2.94 7.60
CA GLN A 83 8.74 -3.31 8.30
C GLN A 83 7.58 -3.51 7.33
N TYR A 84 7.42 -2.63 6.33
CA TYR A 84 6.38 -2.77 5.32
C TYR A 84 6.62 -3.96 4.39
N SER A 85 7.85 -4.13 3.92
CA SER A 85 8.18 -5.27 3.06
C SER A 85 7.94 -6.60 3.78
N ASP A 86 8.38 -6.71 5.02
CA ASP A 86 8.19 -7.91 5.83
C ASP A 86 6.72 -8.13 6.18
N GLY A 87 6.01 -7.07 6.54
CA GLY A 87 4.58 -7.15 6.87
C GLY A 87 3.72 -7.58 5.69
N ILE A 88 3.98 -7.02 4.51
CA ILE A 88 3.27 -7.39 3.28
C ILE A 88 3.58 -8.84 2.90
N ALA A 89 4.84 -9.24 2.98
CA ALA A 89 5.24 -10.62 2.71
C ALA A 89 4.57 -11.59 3.69
N LEU A 90 4.43 -11.20 4.95
CA LEU A 90 3.76 -12.01 5.96
C LEU A 90 2.27 -12.15 5.68
N LEU A 91 1.61 -11.10 5.21
CA LEU A 91 0.20 -11.19 4.79
C LEU A 91 0.02 -12.20 3.66
N ASP A 92 0.90 -12.17 2.66
CA ASP A 92 0.86 -13.13 1.56
C ASP A 92 1.16 -14.56 2.06
N GLU A 93 2.12 -14.73 2.95
CA GLU A 93 2.44 -16.03 3.54
C GLU A 93 1.25 -16.61 4.30
N LEU A 94 0.59 -15.82 5.14
CA LEU A 94 -0.58 -16.27 5.89
C LEU A 94 -1.80 -16.52 5.00
N ALA A 95 -1.80 -15.94 3.81
CA ALA A 95 -2.83 -16.14 2.78
C ALA A 95 -2.51 -17.28 1.82
N ASP A 96 -1.45 -18.05 2.07
CA ASP A 96 -0.98 -19.13 1.19
C ASP A 96 -0.60 -18.64 -0.20
N GLY A 97 -0.07 -17.42 -0.31
CA GLY A 97 0.51 -16.91 -1.54
C GLY A 97 0.08 -15.49 -1.93
N ASP A 98 -1.21 -15.18 -1.90
CA ASP A 98 -1.71 -13.87 -2.31
C ASP A 98 -2.87 -13.42 -1.42
N PHE A 99 -2.57 -12.45 -0.56
CA PHE A 99 -3.58 -11.87 0.33
C PHE A 99 -4.73 -11.23 -0.44
N THR A 100 -4.45 -10.62 -1.60
CA THR A 100 -5.49 -9.95 -2.39
C THR A 100 -6.49 -10.91 -3.03
N ALA A 101 -6.11 -12.17 -3.18
CA ALA A 101 -6.99 -13.21 -3.74
C ALA A 101 -8.00 -13.75 -2.72
N LEU A 102 -7.79 -13.48 -1.43
CA LEU A 102 -8.70 -13.93 -0.38
C LEU A 102 -10.02 -13.16 -0.39
N ALA A 103 -11.12 -13.85 -0.06
CA ALA A 103 -12.38 -13.19 0.26
C ALA A 103 -12.23 -12.26 1.48
N ARG A 104 -13.07 -11.24 1.56
CA ARG A 104 -13.00 -10.22 2.63
C ARG A 104 -12.97 -10.81 4.04
N LEU A 105 -13.80 -11.81 4.29
CA LEU A 105 -13.84 -12.44 5.61
C LEU A 105 -12.50 -13.09 5.97
N ARG A 106 -11.89 -13.77 5.01
CA ARG A 106 -10.58 -14.41 5.21
C ARG A 106 -9.46 -13.37 5.35
N GLN A 107 -9.53 -12.26 4.62
CA GLN A 107 -8.60 -11.15 4.82
C GLN A 107 -8.67 -10.63 6.26
N SER A 108 -9.87 -10.44 6.80
CA SER A 108 -10.05 -10.02 8.18
C SER A 108 -9.44 -11.01 9.16
N LEU A 109 -9.60 -12.31 8.92
CA LEU A 109 -9.01 -13.34 9.78
C LEU A 109 -7.48 -13.30 9.75
N VAL A 110 -6.89 -13.10 8.57
CA VAL A 110 -5.43 -12.96 8.43
C VAL A 110 -4.94 -11.74 9.20
N LEU A 111 -5.64 -10.61 9.08
CA LEU A 111 -5.27 -9.37 9.80
C LEU A 111 -5.41 -9.50 11.30
N SER A 112 -6.19 -10.45 11.79
CA SER A 112 -6.35 -10.73 13.22
C SER A 112 -5.30 -11.71 13.76
N HIS A 113 -4.44 -12.25 12.91
CA HIS A 113 -3.43 -13.21 13.34
C HIS A 113 -2.36 -12.53 14.21
N THR A 114 -1.96 -13.20 15.28
CA THR A 114 -1.00 -12.64 16.25
C THR A 114 0.32 -12.23 15.65
N ARG A 115 0.82 -12.99 14.65
CA ARG A 115 2.09 -12.68 13.98
C ARG A 115 2.05 -11.36 13.21
N VAL A 116 0.90 -10.95 12.71
CA VAL A 116 0.77 -9.75 11.88
C VAL A 116 0.31 -8.53 12.70
N MET A 117 -0.06 -8.70 13.95
CA MET A 117 -0.58 -7.61 14.79
C MET A 117 0.36 -6.40 14.89
N PRO A 118 1.69 -6.55 15.04
CA PRO A 118 2.58 -5.38 15.07
C PRO A 118 2.54 -4.60 13.76
N PHE A 119 2.48 -5.28 12.62
CA PHE A 119 2.37 -4.63 11.32
C PHE A 119 1.00 -3.95 11.14
N VAL A 120 -0.08 -4.60 11.56
CA VAL A 120 -1.43 -4.02 11.51
C VAL A 120 -1.49 -2.74 12.35
N GLY A 121 -0.88 -2.74 13.54
CA GLY A 121 -0.78 -1.55 14.38
C GLY A 121 -0.03 -0.41 13.70
N LEU A 122 1.09 -0.70 13.07
CA LEU A 122 1.87 0.28 12.30
C LEU A 122 1.04 0.84 11.14
N LEU A 123 0.40 -0.02 10.37
CA LEU A 123 -0.46 0.39 9.26
C LEU A 123 -1.62 1.26 9.75
N PHE A 124 -2.25 0.89 10.85
CA PHE A 124 -3.34 1.66 11.43
C PHE A 124 -2.89 3.07 11.84
N ASP A 125 -1.72 3.21 12.44
CA ASP A 125 -1.16 4.52 12.78
C ASP A 125 -0.99 5.39 11.53
N HIS A 126 -0.49 4.80 10.44
CA HIS A 126 -0.33 5.53 9.17
C HIS A 126 -1.68 5.81 8.49
N VAL A 127 -2.69 4.97 8.69
CA VAL A 127 -4.05 5.27 8.24
C VAL A 127 -4.56 6.55 8.92
N VAL A 128 -4.40 6.64 10.23
CA VAL A 128 -4.82 7.82 10.99
C VAL A 128 -4.06 9.06 10.52
N GLU A 129 -2.75 8.97 10.35
CA GLU A 129 -1.93 10.08 9.87
C GLU A 129 -2.34 10.52 8.45
N ALA A 130 -2.57 9.58 7.55
CA ALA A 130 -2.97 9.88 6.18
C ALA A 130 -4.31 10.63 6.12
N ILE A 131 -5.25 10.21 6.93
CA ILE A 131 -6.58 10.82 6.99
C ILE A 131 -6.51 12.21 7.60
N ALA A 132 -5.67 12.43 8.60
CA ALA A 132 -5.47 13.72 9.23
C ALA A 132 -4.70 14.71 8.34
N THR A 133 -4.02 14.21 7.29
CA THR A 133 -3.23 15.06 6.38
C THR A 133 -4.13 15.64 5.31
N PRO A 134 -4.18 16.99 5.13
CA PRO A 134 -5.02 17.60 4.10
C PRO A 134 -4.64 17.10 2.69
N PRO A 135 -5.63 16.84 1.81
CA PRO A 135 -5.39 16.35 0.44
C PRO A 135 -4.45 17.25 -0.37
N ALA A 136 -4.51 18.57 -0.17
CA ALA A 136 -3.63 19.52 -0.83
C ALA A 136 -2.15 19.29 -0.49
N THR A 137 -1.86 18.89 0.75
CA THR A 137 -0.51 18.59 1.21
C THR A 137 0.02 17.32 0.55
N LEU A 138 -0.86 16.35 0.30
CA LEU A 138 -0.49 15.12 -0.40
C LEU A 138 -0.24 15.36 -1.89
N ARG A 139 -1.00 16.27 -2.52
CA ARG A 139 -0.84 16.58 -3.95
C ARG A 139 0.43 17.37 -4.24
N CYS A 140 0.76 18.33 -3.40
CA CYS A 140 1.94 19.16 -3.56
C CYS A 140 3.22 18.52 -3.07
N GLY A 141 3.13 17.32 -2.51
CA GLY A 141 4.23 16.70 -1.82
C GLY A 141 4.58 17.47 -0.55
N ALA A 142 4.30 16.89 0.61
CA ALA A 142 4.80 17.42 1.87
C ALA A 142 6.33 17.64 1.82
N LEU A 143 6.99 16.96 0.90
CA LEU A 143 8.41 17.09 0.59
C LEU A 143 8.78 18.43 -0.05
N ASP A 144 7.91 19.00 -0.90
CA ASP A 144 8.20 20.29 -1.54
C ASP A 144 8.22 21.43 -0.54
N ARG A 145 7.40 21.36 0.50
CA ARG A 145 7.45 22.32 1.59
C ARG A 145 8.72 22.25 2.43
N TYR A 146 9.30 21.07 2.57
CA TYR A 146 10.58 20.92 3.25
C TYR A 146 11.75 21.46 2.45
N HIS A 147 11.64 21.51 1.13
CA HIS A 147 12.65 22.09 0.25
C HIS A 147 12.60 23.63 0.25
N GLU A 148 11.43 24.23 0.45
CA GLU A 148 11.27 25.69 0.49
C GLU A 148 11.69 26.29 1.81
N THR A 149 11.65 25.56 2.89
CA THR A 149 11.99 26.05 4.25
C THR A 149 13.37 25.61 4.73
N GLY A 150 14.06 24.84 3.95
CA GLY A 150 15.36 24.32 4.29
C GLY A 150 16.46 24.78 3.41
#